data_afb15fe6872d55e0c26ab948f765c8bf
#
_entry.id   afb15fe6872d55e0c26ab948f765c8bf
#
_cell.length_a   1.000
_cell.length_b   1.000
_cell.length_c   1.000
_cell.angle_alpha   90.00
_cell.angle_beta   90.00
_cell.angle_gamma   90.00
#
_symmetry.space_group_name_H-M   'P 1'
#
loop_
_entity.id
_entity.type
_entity.pdbx_description
1 polymer ?
#
loop_
_entity_poly.entity_id
_entity_poly.type
_entity_poly.pdbx_seq_one_letter_code
_entity_poly.pdbx_strand_id
1 'polypeptide(L)'
;AAHFNLGNLFNDLGKFKEAEESLKKVIKLKIGSVKAYDVLSNVLNKVGRKKEAEESSQRILYLTPVNDSTLEDKIRDQDNVFTKPSPIEYPIFYRPGMGTENVGSFLRSMVMMLRPKRVLEIGAGYTTPFLLEALINNERVFDDGNLSESYFQNYNYEAKLVVIDNHSLGNLTKVPGMKDIVNSKYTEFIEGTFEGKAKELSTKYSHFDFVWFDCGGPKEYLSFIQEYWEYCSNYILFHFTYRDGKPNVNHKIIHDNIKGNPVIIDIVEPHKKRQGSITMVKKENFKT
;
A
#
# COMPACT_ATOMS: atom_id res chain seq x y z
N ALA A 1 1.81 32.47 -13.59
CA ALA A 1 2.82 33.55 -13.41
C ALA A 1 2.37 34.57 -12.37
N ALA A 2 1.18 35.19 -12.47
CA ALA A 2 0.76 36.30 -11.61
C ALA A 2 0.76 35.97 -10.10
N HIS A 3 0.12 34.86 -9.70
CA HIS A 3 0.07 34.48 -8.28
C HIS A 3 1.44 34.09 -7.71
N PHE A 4 2.34 33.55 -8.52
CA PHE A 4 3.70 33.24 -8.08
C PHE A 4 4.51 34.52 -7.79
N ASN A 5 4.46 35.48 -8.71
CA ASN A 5 5.13 36.75 -8.52
C ASN A 5 4.56 37.52 -7.31
N LEU A 6 3.24 37.43 -7.11
CA LEU A 6 2.58 38.03 -5.95
C LEU A 6 3.01 37.36 -4.64
N GLY A 7 3.15 36.02 -4.64
CA GLY A 7 3.65 35.26 -3.50
C GLY A 7 5.08 35.66 -3.12
N ASN A 8 5.96 35.83 -4.09
CA ASN A 8 7.33 36.32 -3.85
C ASN A 8 7.32 37.74 -3.29
N LEU A 9 6.57 38.64 -3.91
CA LEU A 9 6.48 40.03 -3.45
C LEU A 9 5.98 40.11 -2.01
N PHE A 10 4.95 39.36 -1.65
CA PHE A 10 4.46 39.35 -0.26
C PHE A 10 5.47 38.73 0.71
N ASN A 11 6.24 37.70 0.29
CA ASN A 11 7.33 37.18 1.11
C ASN A 11 8.42 38.23 1.37
N ASP A 12 8.80 39.01 0.35
CA ASP A 12 9.81 40.04 0.44
C ASP A 12 9.34 41.23 1.32
N LEU A 13 8.04 41.50 1.30
CA LEU A 13 7.40 42.50 2.15
C LEU A 13 7.10 42.03 3.59
N GLY A 14 7.46 40.78 3.94
CA GLY A 14 7.17 40.17 5.24
C GLY A 14 5.70 39.84 5.48
N LYS A 15 4.86 39.90 4.44
CA LYS A 15 3.43 39.57 4.48
C LYS A 15 3.24 38.07 4.25
N PHE A 16 3.68 37.28 5.25
CA PHE A 16 3.81 35.81 5.09
C PHE A 16 2.47 35.08 4.88
N LYS A 17 1.38 35.60 5.45
CA LYS A 17 0.04 35.01 5.29
C LYS A 17 -0.46 35.15 3.85
N GLU A 18 -0.34 36.34 3.28
CA GLU A 18 -0.72 36.63 1.89
C GLU A 18 0.20 35.92 0.89
N ALA A 19 1.49 35.78 1.25
CA ALA A 19 2.44 34.99 0.48
C ALA A 19 2.00 33.51 0.41
N GLU A 20 1.69 32.92 1.56
CA GLU A 20 1.21 31.53 1.66
C GLU A 20 -0.06 31.31 0.83
N GLU A 21 -1.06 32.19 0.95
CA GLU A 21 -2.31 32.10 0.19
C GLU A 21 -2.07 32.17 -1.32
N SER A 22 -1.20 33.08 -1.75
CA SER A 22 -0.85 33.24 -3.16
C SER A 22 -0.11 32.03 -3.71
N LEU A 23 0.84 31.46 -2.96
CA LEU A 23 1.61 30.28 -3.34
C LEU A 23 0.75 29.02 -3.36
N LYS A 24 -0.17 28.85 -2.40
CA LYS A 24 -1.14 27.75 -2.42
C LYS A 24 -2.07 27.82 -3.65
N LYS A 25 -2.44 29.02 -4.10
CA LYS A 25 -3.17 29.19 -5.37
C LYS A 25 -2.33 28.76 -6.57
N VAL A 26 -1.04 29.07 -6.59
CA VAL A 26 -0.14 28.59 -7.65
C VAL A 26 -0.09 27.05 -7.67
N ILE A 27 0.12 26.45 -6.51
CA ILE A 27 0.18 25.01 -6.35
C ILE A 27 -1.13 24.35 -6.81
N LYS A 28 -2.28 24.95 -6.47
CA LYS A 28 -3.60 24.47 -6.89
C LYS A 28 -3.82 24.59 -8.41
N LEU A 29 -3.34 25.66 -9.03
CA LEU A 29 -3.53 25.93 -10.46
C LEU A 29 -2.47 25.25 -11.35
N LYS A 30 -1.30 25.01 -10.83
CA LYS A 30 -0.19 24.35 -11.51
C LYS A 30 0.44 23.36 -10.54
N ILE A 31 -0.16 22.22 -10.46
CA ILE A 31 0.32 21.06 -9.72
C ILE A 31 1.73 20.74 -10.24
N GLY A 32 2.71 20.55 -9.34
CA GLY A 32 4.10 20.31 -9.74
C GLY A 32 4.98 21.55 -9.87
N SER A 33 4.56 22.71 -9.38
CA SER A 33 5.41 23.89 -9.37
C SER A 33 6.47 23.83 -8.27
N VAL A 34 7.63 23.21 -8.57
CA VAL A 34 8.82 23.15 -7.70
C VAL A 34 9.13 24.53 -7.07
N LYS A 35 9.14 25.57 -7.89
CA LYS A 35 9.41 26.94 -7.42
C LYS A 35 8.38 27.45 -6.40
N ALA A 36 7.11 27.05 -6.52
CA ALA A 36 6.09 27.46 -5.58
C ALA A 36 6.22 26.74 -4.24
N TYR A 37 6.57 25.46 -4.24
CA TYR A 37 6.86 24.71 -3.02
C TYR A 37 8.11 25.22 -2.31
N ASP A 38 9.15 25.60 -3.05
CA ASP A 38 10.39 26.15 -2.50
C ASP A 38 10.13 27.46 -1.74
N VAL A 39 9.45 28.40 -2.39
CA VAL A 39 9.10 29.67 -1.72
C VAL A 39 8.13 29.45 -0.56
N LEU A 40 7.18 28.50 -0.69
CA LEU A 40 6.26 28.19 0.40
C LEU A 40 6.99 27.59 1.61
N SER A 41 7.96 26.70 1.40
CA SER A 41 8.80 26.16 2.47
C SER A 41 9.54 27.26 3.21
N ASN A 42 10.13 28.21 2.47
CA ASN A 42 10.82 29.35 3.04
C ASN A 42 9.89 30.27 3.86
N VAL A 43 8.69 30.55 3.37
CA VAL A 43 7.65 31.31 4.07
C VAL A 43 7.25 30.62 5.38
N LEU A 44 6.98 29.30 5.32
CA LEU A 44 6.59 28.51 6.49
C LEU A 44 7.70 28.45 7.55
N ASN A 45 8.96 28.35 7.13
CA ASN A 45 10.11 28.41 8.05
C ASN A 45 10.20 29.76 8.76
N LYS A 46 9.99 30.88 8.04
CA LYS A 46 10.02 32.22 8.61
C LYS A 46 8.94 32.46 9.66
N VAL A 47 7.78 31.79 9.52
CA VAL A 47 6.70 31.85 10.51
C VAL A 47 6.76 30.74 11.57
N GLY A 48 7.84 29.97 11.60
CA GLY A 48 8.09 28.93 12.62
C GLY A 48 7.31 27.61 12.44
N ARG A 49 6.62 27.43 11.31
CA ARG A 49 5.85 26.21 10.98
C ARG A 49 6.76 25.16 10.34
N LYS A 50 7.76 24.70 11.10
CA LYS A 50 8.85 23.83 10.62
C LYS A 50 8.35 22.52 9.97
N LYS A 51 7.34 21.88 10.56
CA LYS A 51 6.80 20.61 10.04
C LYS A 51 6.21 20.77 8.63
N GLU A 52 5.42 21.82 8.42
CA GLU A 52 4.80 22.10 7.14
C GLU A 52 5.81 22.59 6.09
N ALA A 53 6.85 23.31 6.56
CA ALA A 53 7.98 23.69 5.71
C ALA A 53 8.74 22.45 5.21
N GLU A 54 8.97 21.47 6.08
CA GLU A 54 9.61 20.21 5.72
C GLU A 54 8.76 19.38 4.74
N GLU A 55 7.45 19.32 4.95
CA GLU A 55 6.51 18.69 4.01
C GLU A 55 6.57 19.36 2.63
N SER A 56 6.64 20.70 2.58
CA SER A 56 6.79 21.45 1.32
C SER A 56 8.13 21.18 0.64
N SER A 57 9.22 21.12 1.41
CA SER A 57 10.55 20.77 0.87
C SER A 57 10.63 19.36 0.34
N GLN A 58 10.00 18.39 1.02
CA GLN A 58 9.92 17.02 0.53
C GLN A 58 9.20 16.93 -0.83
N ARG A 59 8.17 17.77 -1.05
CA ARG A 59 7.50 17.83 -2.37
C ARG A 59 8.44 18.25 -3.48
N ILE A 60 9.41 19.13 -3.23
CA ILE A 60 10.41 19.55 -4.21
C ILE A 60 11.25 18.38 -4.69
N LEU A 61 11.69 17.52 -3.77
CA LEU A 61 12.50 16.33 -4.09
C LEU A 61 11.80 15.38 -5.07
N TYR A 62 10.47 15.26 -4.99
CA TYR A 62 9.69 14.43 -5.89
C TYR A 62 9.39 15.08 -7.24
N LEU A 63 9.41 16.42 -7.32
CA LEU A 63 9.03 17.19 -8.51
C LEU A 63 10.21 17.62 -9.37
N THR A 64 11.44 17.48 -8.87
CA THR A 64 12.64 17.86 -9.62
C THR A 64 13.11 16.70 -10.48
N PRO A 65 13.11 16.84 -11.83
CA PRO A 65 13.71 15.82 -12.68
C PRO A 65 15.19 15.67 -12.32
N VAL A 66 15.63 14.46 -12.11
CA VAL A 66 17.04 14.18 -11.80
C VAL A 66 17.86 14.42 -13.07
N ASN A 67 18.60 15.51 -13.12
CA ASN A 67 19.55 15.78 -14.18
C ASN A 67 20.83 14.95 -13.98
N ASP A 68 21.27 14.31 -15.03
CA ASP A 68 22.04 13.10 -15.21
C ASP A 68 23.51 13.06 -14.70
N SER A 69 24.09 14.12 -14.19
CA SER A 69 25.52 14.13 -13.79
C SER A 69 25.78 13.91 -12.29
N THR A 70 24.72 13.82 -11.49
CA THR A 70 24.79 13.53 -10.04
C THR A 70 23.91 12.34 -9.65
N LEU A 71 23.44 11.57 -10.67
CA LEU A 71 22.55 10.43 -10.44
C LEU A 71 23.25 9.33 -9.65
N GLU A 72 24.50 9.03 -10.02
CA GLU A 72 25.27 7.97 -9.35
C GLU A 72 25.63 8.34 -7.90
N ASP A 73 25.97 9.60 -7.63
CA ASP A 73 26.26 10.07 -6.27
C ASP A 73 24.99 10.21 -5.44
N LYS A 74 23.87 10.62 -6.05
CA LYS A 74 22.56 10.70 -5.39
C LYS A 74 21.90 9.35 -5.24
N ILE A 75 22.14 8.39 -6.14
CA ILE A 75 21.71 7.00 -5.95
C ILE A 75 22.46 6.38 -4.79
N ARG A 76 23.75 6.65 -4.61
CA ARG A 76 24.51 6.22 -3.40
C ARG A 76 23.98 6.84 -2.11
N ASP A 77 23.52 8.09 -2.14
CA ASP A 77 22.84 8.71 -0.98
C ASP A 77 21.36 8.30 -0.87
N GLN A 78 20.71 7.95 -1.99
CA GLN A 78 19.34 7.42 -2.00
C GLN A 78 19.28 5.95 -1.61
N ASP A 79 20.36 5.18 -1.73
CA ASP A 79 20.48 3.89 -1.06
C ASP A 79 20.18 4.02 0.44
N ASN A 80 20.49 5.15 1.04
CA ASN A 80 20.08 5.50 2.41
C ASN A 80 18.60 5.83 2.57
N VAL A 81 17.86 6.22 1.54
CA VAL A 81 16.41 6.48 1.62
C VAL A 81 15.62 5.20 1.38
N PHE A 82 16.10 4.34 0.48
CA PHE A 82 15.54 3.00 0.27
C PHE A 82 16.02 1.98 1.31
N THR A 83 17.16 2.23 1.98
CA THR A 83 17.72 1.43 3.06
C THR A 83 17.44 1.99 4.43
N LYS A 84 16.78 3.15 4.57
CA LYS A 84 16.22 3.52 5.87
C LYS A 84 15.24 2.40 6.23
N PRO A 85 15.48 1.69 7.34
CA PRO A 85 14.53 0.70 7.78
C PRO A 85 13.16 1.36 7.82
N SER A 86 12.16 0.69 7.27
CA SER A 86 10.77 1.07 7.44
C SER A 86 10.56 1.44 8.90
N PRO A 87 9.78 2.49 9.21
CA PRO A 87 9.44 2.77 10.61
C PRO A 87 8.68 1.61 11.27
N ILE A 88 8.29 0.60 10.50
CA ILE A 88 7.74 -0.66 10.97
C ILE A 88 8.89 -1.65 11.04
N GLU A 89 9.32 -2.03 12.25
CA GLU A 89 10.18 -3.20 12.41
C GLU A 89 9.42 -4.42 11.91
N TYR A 90 9.92 -5.05 10.83
CA TYR A 90 9.32 -6.27 10.32
C TYR A 90 9.45 -7.36 11.38
N PRO A 91 8.34 -7.95 11.82
CA PRO A 91 8.40 -9.00 12.82
C PRO A 91 9.22 -10.19 12.31
N ILE A 92 9.92 -10.87 13.22
CA ILE A 92 10.77 -12.02 12.90
C ILE A 92 9.88 -13.26 12.62
N PHE A 93 8.89 -13.12 11.77
CA PHE A 93 8.11 -14.24 11.23
C PHE A 93 8.79 -14.90 10.05
N TYR A 94 9.81 -14.25 9.49
CA TYR A 94 10.51 -14.82 8.37
C TYR A 94 11.21 -16.12 8.79
N ARG A 95 10.84 -17.19 8.12
CA ARG A 95 11.52 -18.47 8.23
C ARG A 95 12.16 -18.80 6.89
N PRO A 96 13.48 -19.01 6.81
CA PRO A 96 14.14 -19.43 5.60
C PRO A 96 13.45 -20.65 4.97
N GLY A 97 13.23 -20.63 3.67
CA GLY A 97 12.59 -21.71 2.94
C GLY A 97 11.06 -21.72 2.96
N MET A 98 10.41 -20.66 3.48
CA MET A 98 8.95 -20.52 3.37
C MET A 98 8.49 -20.04 1.99
N GLY A 99 9.38 -19.45 1.18
CA GLY A 99 9.06 -18.92 -0.15
C GLY A 99 8.32 -17.57 -0.12
N THR A 100 8.36 -16.86 1.00
CA THR A 100 7.65 -15.58 1.19
C THR A 100 8.55 -14.35 1.07
N GLU A 101 9.87 -14.54 0.98
CA GLU A 101 10.85 -13.47 1.05
C GLU A 101 10.66 -12.36 0.00
N ASN A 102 10.25 -12.71 -1.22
CA ASN A 102 9.97 -11.74 -2.27
C ASN A 102 8.48 -11.35 -2.34
N VAL A 103 7.62 -12.17 -1.75
CA VAL A 103 6.17 -11.98 -1.77
C VAL A 103 5.77 -10.71 -1.02
N GLY A 104 6.37 -10.45 0.14
CA GLY A 104 6.07 -9.24 0.93
C GLY A 104 6.27 -7.96 0.11
N SER A 105 7.43 -7.78 -0.51
CA SER A 105 7.75 -6.62 -1.36
C SER A 105 6.84 -6.53 -2.58
N PHE A 106 6.48 -7.67 -3.18
CA PHE A 106 5.53 -7.73 -4.28
C PHE A 106 4.14 -7.24 -3.85
N LEU A 107 3.61 -7.75 -2.74
CA LEU A 107 2.30 -7.35 -2.19
C LEU A 107 2.29 -5.84 -1.86
N ARG A 108 3.35 -5.34 -1.23
CA ARG A 108 3.51 -3.91 -0.96
C ARG A 108 3.39 -3.08 -2.23
N SER A 109 4.13 -3.45 -3.27
CA SER A 109 4.09 -2.75 -4.56
C SER A 109 2.71 -2.80 -5.22
N MET A 110 2.06 -3.95 -5.18
CA MET A 110 0.69 -4.11 -5.69
C MET A 110 -0.31 -3.21 -4.96
N VAL A 111 -0.30 -3.22 -3.63
CA VAL A 111 -1.19 -2.39 -2.82
C VAL A 111 -0.92 -0.90 -3.02
N MET A 112 0.35 -0.50 -3.15
CA MET A 112 0.71 0.90 -3.45
C MET A 112 0.20 1.33 -4.82
N MET A 113 0.31 0.48 -5.84
CA MET A 113 -0.12 0.80 -7.20
C MET A 113 -1.64 0.78 -7.36
N LEU A 114 -2.31 -0.20 -6.78
CA LEU A 114 -3.76 -0.40 -6.91
C LEU A 114 -4.58 0.48 -5.96
N ARG A 115 -3.98 0.93 -4.86
CA ARG A 115 -4.59 1.78 -3.82
C ARG A 115 -5.93 1.26 -3.29
N PRO A 116 -6.03 -0.03 -2.90
CA PRO A 116 -7.28 -0.59 -2.38
C PRO A 116 -7.66 0.06 -1.05
N LYS A 117 -8.94 0.28 -0.82
CA LYS A 117 -9.45 0.80 0.46
C LYS A 117 -9.69 -0.30 1.49
N ARG A 118 -10.01 -1.50 1.05
CA ARG A 118 -10.31 -2.66 1.91
C ARG A 118 -9.44 -3.84 1.52
N VAL A 119 -8.47 -4.13 2.36
CA VAL A 119 -7.55 -5.26 2.20
C VAL A 119 -7.91 -6.34 3.21
N LEU A 120 -8.03 -7.58 2.76
CA LEU A 120 -8.21 -8.75 3.62
C LEU A 120 -6.96 -9.63 3.54
N GLU A 121 -6.41 -9.98 4.69
CA GLU A 121 -5.33 -10.97 4.81
C GLU A 121 -5.84 -12.15 5.62
N ILE A 122 -5.70 -13.36 5.08
CA ILE A 122 -5.97 -14.60 5.78
C ILE A 122 -4.64 -15.28 6.09
N GLY A 123 -4.30 -15.32 7.37
CA GLY A 123 -3.00 -15.77 7.87
C GLY A 123 -2.04 -14.60 8.14
N ALA A 124 -1.96 -14.18 9.39
CA ALA A 124 -1.02 -13.15 9.82
C ALA A 124 0.42 -13.66 9.80
N GLY A 125 1.34 -12.85 9.30
CA GLY A 125 2.73 -13.28 9.29
C GLY A 125 3.70 -12.27 8.71
N TYR A 126 4.69 -12.79 7.98
CA TYR A 126 5.73 -12.00 7.33
C TYR A 126 5.19 -10.95 6.36
N THR A 127 4.04 -11.19 5.73
CA THR A 127 3.41 -10.30 4.73
C THR A 127 2.63 -9.16 5.35
N THR A 128 2.10 -9.32 6.54
CA THR A 128 1.25 -8.33 7.23
C THR A 128 1.87 -6.93 7.31
N PRO A 129 3.15 -6.75 7.74
CA PRO A 129 3.76 -5.42 7.80
C PRO A 129 3.90 -4.76 6.45
N PHE A 130 4.13 -5.51 5.37
CA PHE A 130 4.22 -4.97 4.00
C PHE A 130 2.89 -4.42 3.50
N LEU A 131 1.80 -5.13 3.78
CA LEU A 131 0.45 -4.68 3.47
C LEU A 131 0.09 -3.41 4.24
N LEU A 132 0.38 -3.39 5.55
CA LEU A 132 0.13 -2.23 6.39
C LEU A 132 0.94 -1.01 5.95
N GLU A 133 2.24 -1.18 5.69
CA GLU A 133 3.11 -0.09 5.22
C GLU A 133 2.60 0.51 3.91
N ALA A 134 2.15 -0.33 2.98
CA ALA A 134 1.60 0.12 1.72
C ALA A 134 0.33 0.98 1.92
N LEU A 135 -0.57 0.59 2.83
CA LEU A 135 -1.76 1.36 3.14
C LEU A 135 -1.43 2.71 3.79
N ILE A 136 -0.47 2.73 4.72
CA ILE A 136 0.01 3.98 5.34
C ILE A 136 0.61 4.92 4.29
N ASN A 137 1.42 4.38 3.38
CA ASN A 137 2.01 5.17 2.30
C ASN A 137 0.94 5.69 1.32
N ASN A 138 -0.10 4.90 1.08
CA ASN A 138 -1.20 5.30 0.20
C ASN A 138 -2.08 6.43 0.77
N GLU A 139 -2.08 6.66 2.08
CA GLU A 139 -2.75 7.83 2.66
C GLU A 139 -2.13 9.13 2.16
N ARG A 140 -0.86 9.08 1.77
CA ARG A 140 -0.17 10.21 1.16
C ARG A 140 -0.45 10.22 -0.34
N VAL A 141 -1.00 11.32 -0.82
CA VAL A 141 -1.15 11.53 -2.26
C VAL A 141 0.18 12.02 -2.80
N PHE A 142 0.79 11.22 -3.67
CA PHE A 142 1.93 11.67 -4.46
C PHE A 142 1.37 12.27 -5.74
N ASP A 143 1.37 13.60 -5.79
CA ASP A 143 0.99 14.32 -6.98
C ASP A 143 2.24 14.74 -7.75
N ASP A 144 2.55 13.97 -8.77
CA ASP A 144 3.58 14.25 -9.75
C ASP A 144 3.04 15.06 -10.97
N GLY A 145 1.81 15.56 -10.87
CA GLY A 145 1.11 16.24 -11.94
C GLY A 145 0.41 15.30 -12.93
N ASN A 146 0.37 14.00 -12.64
CA ASN A 146 -0.19 12.96 -13.52
C ASN A 146 -1.50 12.36 -12.98
N LEU A 147 -2.00 12.85 -11.86
CA LEU A 147 -3.28 12.40 -11.30
C LEU A 147 -4.44 13.17 -11.94
N SER A 148 -5.55 12.48 -12.23
CA SER A 148 -6.75 13.13 -12.78
C SER A 148 -7.42 14.02 -11.72
N GLU A 149 -8.06 15.12 -12.18
CA GLU A 149 -8.83 16.00 -11.29
C GLU A 149 -9.92 15.25 -10.53
N SER A 150 -10.59 14.30 -11.18
CA SER A 150 -11.63 13.48 -10.55
C SER A 150 -11.11 12.66 -9.37
N TYR A 151 -9.84 12.25 -9.41
CA TYR A 151 -9.20 11.55 -8.31
C TYR A 151 -9.05 12.44 -7.08
N PHE A 152 -8.64 13.71 -7.26
CA PHE A 152 -8.50 14.65 -6.15
C PHE A 152 -9.83 15.14 -5.59
N GLN A 153 -10.81 15.38 -6.44
CA GLN A 153 -12.12 15.88 -6.03
C GLN A 153 -12.86 14.89 -5.12
N ASN A 154 -12.65 13.59 -5.33
CA ASN A 154 -13.31 12.51 -4.61
C ASN A 154 -12.34 11.73 -3.69
N TYR A 155 -11.13 12.27 -3.45
CA TYR A 155 -10.13 11.58 -2.66
C TYR A 155 -10.48 11.53 -1.18
N ASN A 156 -11.06 10.43 -0.78
CA ASN A 156 -11.18 10.03 0.62
C ASN A 156 -10.58 8.63 0.75
N TYR A 157 -9.28 8.56 1.11
CA TYR A 157 -8.59 7.29 1.28
C TYR A 157 -8.61 6.88 2.74
N GLU A 158 -9.67 6.22 3.15
CA GLU A 158 -9.81 5.58 4.45
C GLU A 158 -9.59 4.07 4.32
N ALA A 159 -8.32 3.68 4.35
CA ALA A 159 -7.96 2.29 4.16
C ALA A 159 -8.08 1.45 5.43
N LYS A 160 -8.38 0.17 5.25
CA LYS A 160 -8.41 -0.83 6.32
C LYS A 160 -7.80 -2.15 5.88
N LEU A 161 -6.86 -2.64 6.69
CA LEU A 161 -6.33 -3.99 6.64
C LEU A 161 -7.07 -4.84 7.66
N VAL A 162 -7.87 -5.77 7.19
CA VAL A 162 -8.53 -6.78 8.03
C VAL A 162 -7.69 -8.04 7.98
N VAL A 163 -7.24 -8.51 9.14
CA VAL A 163 -6.39 -9.70 9.25
C VAL A 163 -7.13 -10.75 10.06
N ILE A 164 -7.28 -11.93 9.52
CA ILE A 164 -7.87 -13.08 10.23
C ILE A 164 -6.77 -14.12 10.46
N ASP A 165 -6.56 -14.50 11.71
CA ASP A 165 -5.57 -15.51 12.09
C ASP A 165 -6.02 -16.32 13.30
N ASN A 166 -5.71 -17.61 13.32
CA ASN A 166 -6.02 -18.52 14.43
C ASN A 166 -5.05 -18.37 15.62
N HIS A 167 -3.98 -17.62 15.50
CA HIS A 167 -3.20 -17.24 16.65
C HIS A 167 -3.94 -16.17 17.46
N SER A 168 -3.90 -16.30 18.78
CA SER A 168 -4.47 -15.26 19.64
C SER A 168 -3.68 -13.96 19.52
N LEU A 169 -4.37 -12.82 19.63
CA LEU A 169 -3.74 -11.51 19.68
C LEU A 169 -2.65 -11.43 20.75
N GLY A 170 -2.87 -12.08 21.91
CA GLY A 170 -1.90 -12.18 22.98
C GLY A 170 -0.60 -12.90 22.59
N ASN A 171 -0.66 -13.85 21.64
CA ASN A 171 0.53 -14.51 21.11
C ASN A 171 1.19 -13.71 19.99
N LEU A 172 0.39 -13.12 19.10
CA LEU A 172 0.90 -12.27 18.02
C LEU A 172 1.66 -11.04 18.57
N THR A 173 1.13 -10.40 19.60
CA THR A 173 1.77 -9.21 20.22
C THR A 173 3.06 -9.50 20.98
N LYS A 174 3.38 -10.77 21.23
CA LYS A 174 4.70 -11.18 21.77
C LYS A 174 5.79 -11.15 20.71
N VAL A 175 5.42 -11.16 19.44
CA VAL A 175 6.39 -11.10 18.34
C VAL A 175 6.84 -9.65 18.16
N PRO A 176 8.16 -9.39 18.11
CA PRO A 176 8.69 -8.03 17.93
C PRO A 176 8.04 -7.32 16.74
N GLY A 177 7.64 -6.07 16.92
CA GLY A 177 6.98 -5.25 15.90
C GLY A 177 5.48 -5.52 15.69
N MET A 178 4.94 -6.69 16.06
CA MET A 178 3.52 -7.01 15.84
C MET A 178 2.57 -6.20 16.71
N LYS A 179 3.00 -5.76 17.88
CA LYS A 179 2.19 -4.92 18.76
C LYS A 179 1.76 -3.62 18.07
N ASP A 180 2.67 -2.98 17.37
CA ASP A 180 2.41 -1.72 16.67
C ASP A 180 1.51 -1.95 15.45
N ILE A 181 1.68 -3.08 14.76
CA ILE A 181 0.83 -3.50 13.64
C ILE A 181 -0.60 -3.74 14.12
N VAL A 182 -0.77 -4.52 15.17
CA VAL A 182 -2.10 -4.84 15.75
C VAL A 182 -2.81 -3.58 16.24
N ASN A 183 -2.09 -2.63 16.84
CA ASN A 183 -2.65 -1.40 17.38
C ASN A 183 -2.75 -0.26 16.35
N SER A 184 -2.37 -0.50 15.11
CA SER A 184 -2.49 0.52 14.05
C SER A 184 -3.94 0.89 13.78
N LYS A 185 -4.23 2.17 13.59
CA LYS A 185 -5.55 2.65 13.17
C LYS A 185 -6.04 2.02 11.85
N TYR A 186 -5.10 1.55 11.02
CA TYR A 186 -5.38 0.92 9.73
C TYR A 186 -5.69 -0.56 9.83
N THR A 187 -5.42 -1.20 10.98
CA THR A 187 -5.54 -2.64 11.13
C THR A 187 -6.74 -3.02 11.97
N GLU A 188 -7.39 -4.11 11.61
CA GLU A 188 -8.35 -4.84 12.44
C GLU A 188 -7.96 -6.30 12.44
N PHE A 189 -7.61 -6.81 13.61
CA PHE A 189 -7.30 -8.22 13.82
C PHE A 189 -8.53 -8.98 14.34
N ILE A 190 -8.79 -10.13 13.73
CA ILE A 190 -9.90 -11.02 14.08
C ILE A 190 -9.31 -12.38 14.43
N GLU A 191 -9.42 -12.78 15.68
CA GLU A 191 -8.97 -14.10 16.14
C GLU A 191 -9.85 -15.21 15.61
N GLY A 192 -9.20 -16.33 15.29
CA GLY A 192 -9.84 -17.56 14.88
C GLY A 192 -9.76 -17.82 13.37
N THR A 193 -10.49 -18.82 12.91
CA THR A 193 -10.52 -19.21 11.51
C THR A 193 -11.37 -18.24 10.69
N PHE A 194 -11.16 -18.20 9.38
CA PHE A 194 -11.92 -17.33 8.48
C PHE A 194 -13.31 -17.87 8.17
N GLU A 195 -13.50 -19.19 8.31
CA GLU A 195 -14.77 -19.85 8.01
C GLU A 195 -15.92 -19.26 8.84
N GLY A 196 -17.03 -19.04 8.18
CA GLY A 196 -18.24 -18.48 8.77
C GLY A 196 -18.23 -16.97 9.01
N LYS A 197 -17.13 -16.25 8.77
CA LYS A 197 -17.02 -14.81 9.03
C LYS A 197 -17.35 -13.93 7.82
N ALA A 198 -17.41 -14.48 6.63
CA ALA A 198 -17.57 -13.71 5.39
C ALA A 198 -18.82 -12.80 5.41
N LYS A 199 -19.95 -13.30 5.89
CA LYS A 199 -21.21 -12.55 5.95
C LYS A 199 -21.15 -11.38 6.94
N GLU A 200 -20.57 -11.58 8.12
CA GLU A 200 -20.39 -10.53 9.13
C GLU A 200 -19.48 -9.43 8.58
N LEU A 201 -18.36 -9.82 8.01
CA LEU A 201 -17.39 -8.89 7.42
C LEU A 201 -17.97 -8.12 6.25
N SER A 202 -18.78 -8.74 5.40
CA SER A 202 -19.45 -8.06 4.30
C SER A 202 -20.48 -7.03 4.79
N THR A 203 -21.13 -7.27 5.91
CA THR A 203 -22.01 -6.30 6.52
C THR A 203 -21.25 -5.08 7.01
N LYS A 204 -20.05 -5.27 7.56
CA LYS A 204 -19.20 -4.20 8.08
C LYS A 204 -18.47 -3.42 6.99
N TYR A 205 -17.91 -4.12 6.00
CA TYR A 205 -16.99 -3.56 5.00
C TYR A 205 -17.56 -3.51 3.59
N SER A 206 -18.74 -4.08 3.35
CA SER A 206 -19.36 -4.25 2.04
C SER A 206 -18.60 -5.26 1.17
N HIS A 207 -17.34 -4.97 0.83
CA HIS A 207 -16.48 -5.81 0.01
C HIS A 207 -15.00 -5.57 0.35
N PHE A 208 -14.13 -6.45 -0.18
CA PHE A 208 -12.68 -6.33 -0.13
C PHE A 208 -12.13 -6.12 -1.54
N ASP A 209 -11.32 -5.07 -1.71
CA ASP A 209 -10.74 -4.71 -3.01
C ASP A 209 -9.51 -5.53 -3.34
N PHE A 210 -8.78 -5.94 -2.30
CA PHE A 210 -7.56 -6.72 -2.41
C PHE A 210 -7.53 -7.77 -1.31
N VAL A 211 -7.31 -9.00 -1.71
CA VAL A 211 -7.25 -10.13 -0.77
C VAL A 211 -5.93 -10.87 -0.92
N TRP A 212 -5.28 -11.13 0.20
CA TRP A 212 -4.14 -12.02 0.31
C TRP A 212 -4.53 -13.26 1.13
N PHE A 213 -4.51 -14.42 0.48
CA PHE A 213 -4.84 -15.69 1.09
C PHE A 213 -3.58 -16.54 1.25
N ASP A 214 -3.12 -16.69 2.49
CA ASP A 214 -1.87 -17.38 2.84
C ASP A 214 -2.06 -18.36 4.00
N CYS A 215 -3.00 -19.27 3.90
CA CYS A 215 -3.19 -20.25 4.94
C CYS A 215 -3.70 -21.60 4.41
N GLY A 216 -3.47 -22.64 5.20
CA GLY A 216 -4.06 -23.95 5.02
C GLY A 216 -3.63 -24.70 3.76
N GLY A 217 -4.48 -25.62 3.33
CA GLY A 217 -4.33 -26.49 2.18
C GLY A 217 -5.59 -26.54 1.33
N PRO A 218 -5.78 -27.59 0.55
CA PRO A 218 -6.86 -27.71 -0.44
C PRO A 218 -8.26 -27.41 0.09
N LYS A 219 -8.54 -27.85 1.31
CA LYS A 219 -9.85 -27.66 1.95
C LYS A 219 -10.11 -26.17 2.25
N GLU A 220 -9.13 -25.50 2.81
CA GLU A 220 -9.22 -24.08 3.17
C GLU A 220 -9.35 -23.20 1.92
N TYR A 221 -8.66 -23.54 0.83
CA TYR A 221 -8.81 -22.83 -0.45
C TYR A 221 -10.23 -22.93 -1.00
N LEU A 222 -10.80 -24.16 -0.97
CA LEU A 222 -12.18 -24.37 -1.41
C LEU A 222 -13.17 -23.62 -0.53
N SER A 223 -13.03 -23.71 0.79
CA SER A 223 -13.87 -23.01 1.77
C SER A 223 -13.83 -21.51 1.56
N PHE A 224 -12.63 -20.94 1.40
CA PHE A 224 -12.46 -19.53 1.16
C PHE A 224 -13.16 -19.06 -0.13
N ILE A 225 -12.98 -19.77 -1.24
CA ILE A 225 -13.62 -19.43 -2.51
C ILE A 225 -15.14 -19.49 -2.38
N GLN A 226 -15.68 -20.51 -1.72
CA GLN A 226 -17.11 -20.69 -1.53
C GLN A 226 -17.75 -19.57 -0.69
N GLU A 227 -17.06 -19.13 0.37
CA GLU A 227 -17.60 -18.15 1.31
C GLU A 227 -17.33 -16.70 0.91
N TYR A 228 -16.11 -16.40 0.38
CA TYR A 228 -15.64 -15.03 0.19
C TYR A 228 -15.71 -14.52 -1.24
N TRP A 229 -15.89 -15.39 -2.23
CA TRP A 229 -15.87 -15.00 -3.63
C TRP A 229 -16.76 -13.79 -3.94
N GLU A 230 -17.98 -13.79 -3.45
CA GLU A 230 -18.97 -12.73 -3.73
C GLU A 230 -18.60 -11.40 -3.06
N TYR A 231 -17.81 -11.44 -2.00
CA TYR A 231 -17.40 -10.25 -1.23
C TYR A 231 -16.03 -9.70 -1.63
N CYS A 232 -15.36 -10.32 -2.57
CA CYS A 232 -14.12 -9.83 -3.16
C CYS A 232 -14.44 -9.09 -4.45
N SER A 233 -14.03 -7.82 -4.56
CA SER A 233 -14.44 -6.98 -5.68
C SER A 233 -13.43 -6.92 -6.82
N ASN A 234 -12.13 -7.03 -6.55
CA ASN A 234 -11.12 -6.76 -7.56
C ASN A 234 -10.03 -7.85 -7.63
N TYR A 235 -9.08 -7.88 -6.70
CA TYR A 235 -7.95 -8.80 -6.76
C TYR A 235 -7.94 -9.77 -5.59
N ILE A 236 -7.77 -11.07 -5.90
CA ILE A 236 -7.50 -12.12 -4.92
C ILE A 236 -6.19 -12.77 -5.29
N LEU A 237 -5.25 -12.83 -4.36
CA LEU A 237 -3.95 -13.44 -4.51
C LEU A 237 -3.86 -14.66 -3.59
N PHE A 238 -3.63 -15.82 -4.16
CA PHE A 238 -3.48 -17.08 -3.46
C PHE A 238 -2.01 -17.50 -3.45
N HIS A 239 -1.49 -17.79 -2.27
CA HIS A 239 -0.12 -18.28 -2.10
C HIS A 239 -0.03 -19.80 -2.29
N PHE A 240 1.18 -20.34 -2.45
CA PHE A 240 1.47 -21.78 -2.54
C PHE A 240 0.65 -22.57 -3.56
N THR A 241 0.50 -22.04 -4.75
CA THR A 241 -0.25 -22.65 -5.85
C THR A 241 0.60 -23.52 -6.77
N TYR A 242 1.94 -23.44 -6.65
CA TYR A 242 2.91 -24.23 -7.40
C TYR A 242 3.87 -24.98 -6.47
N ARG A 243 4.37 -26.10 -6.94
CA ARG A 243 5.43 -26.88 -6.30
C ARG A 243 6.32 -27.50 -7.36
N ASP A 244 7.65 -27.36 -7.20
CA ASP A 244 8.65 -27.86 -8.16
C ASP A 244 8.34 -27.43 -9.62
N GLY A 245 7.95 -26.16 -9.80
CA GLY A 245 7.62 -25.57 -11.10
C GLY A 245 6.29 -26.03 -11.72
N LYS A 246 5.48 -26.79 -11.00
CA LYS A 246 4.21 -27.32 -11.50
C LYS A 246 3.03 -26.84 -10.66
N PRO A 247 1.87 -26.59 -11.28
CA PRO A 247 0.63 -26.33 -10.56
C PRO A 247 0.33 -27.48 -9.59
N ASN A 248 -0.03 -27.14 -8.36
CA ASN A 248 -0.41 -28.12 -7.34
C ASN A 248 -1.95 -28.24 -7.21
N VAL A 249 -2.42 -28.98 -6.21
CA VAL A 249 -3.86 -29.19 -5.96
C VAL A 249 -4.57 -27.86 -5.64
N ASN A 250 -3.92 -26.93 -4.94
CA ASN A 250 -4.52 -25.62 -4.62
C ASN A 250 -4.80 -24.82 -5.90
N HIS A 251 -3.86 -24.80 -6.84
CA HIS A 251 -4.05 -24.18 -8.15
C HIS A 251 -5.27 -24.74 -8.89
N LYS A 252 -5.38 -26.08 -8.91
CA LYS A 252 -6.53 -26.75 -9.54
C LYS A 252 -7.84 -26.35 -8.87
N ILE A 253 -7.90 -26.32 -7.53
CA ILE A 253 -9.09 -25.90 -6.79
C ILE A 253 -9.51 -24.47 -7.16
N ILE A 254 -8.55 -23.54 -7.27
CA ILE A 254 -8.85 -22.17 -7.69
C ILE A 254 -9.52 -22.19 -9.07
N HIS A 255 -8.89 -22.83 -10.06
CA HIS A 255 -9.40 -22.86 -11.43
C HIS A 255 -10.76 -23.52 -11.57
N ASP A 256 -11.00 -24.60 -10.81
CA ASP A 256 -12.24 -25.36 -10.90
C ASP A 256 -13.44 -24.69 -10.20
N ASN A 257 -13.20 -23.78 -9.23
CA ASN A 257 -14.26 -23.27 -8.35
C ASN A 257 -14.51 -21.75 -8.43
N ILE A 258 -13.63 -20.99 -9.07
CA ILE A 258 -13.91 -19.56 -9.30
C ILE A 258 -15.02 -19.40 -10.33
N LYS A 259 -15.88 -18.40 -10.12
CA LYS A 259 -17.05 -18.15 -10.97
C LYS A 259 -16.80 -17.00 -11.94
N GLY A 260 -17.49 -16.99 -13.06
CA GLY A 260 -17.34 -15.99 -14.10
C GLY A 260 -16.13 -16.23 -15.00
N ASN A 261 -15.64 -15.17 -15.64
CA ASN A 261 -14.46 -15.19 -16.52
C ASN A 261 -13.36 -14.26 -15.99
N PRO A 262 -12.82 -14.50 -14.79
CA PRO A 262 -11.77 -13.65 -14.26
C PRO A 262 -10.48 -13.82 -15.06
N VAL A 263 -9.64 -12.78 -15.03
CA VAL A 263 -8.25 -12.92 -15.50
C VAL A 263 -7.43 -13.61 -14.43
N ILE A 264 -6.75 -14.67 -14.79
CA ILE A 264 -5.87 -15.43 -13.89
C ILE A 264 -4.43 -15.28 -14.37
N ILE A 265 -3.54 -14.93 -13.46
CA ILE A 265 -2.10 -14.78 -13.72
C ILE A 265 -1.33 -15.54 -12.65
N ASP A 266 -0.47 -16.45 -13.09
CA ASP A 266 0.44 -17.17 -12.20
C ASP A 266 1.81 -16.53 -12.20
N ILE A 267 2.32 -16.24 -11.01
CA ILE A 267 3.65 -15.72 -10.75
C ILE A 267 4.41 -16.77 -9.95
N VAL A 268 5.48 -17.29 -10.53
CA VAL A 268 6.22 -18.41 -9.95
C VAL A 268 7.71 -18.08 -9.90
N GLU A 269 8.31 -18.19 -8.72
CA GLU A 269 9.77 -18.10 -8.60
C GLU A 269 10.43 -19.39 -9.11
N PRO A 270 11.21 -19.35 -10.21
CA PRO A 270 11.63 -20.57 -10.88
C PRO A 270 12.76 -21.32 -10.16
N HIS A 271 13.48 -20.68 -9.25
CA HIS A 271 14.76 -21.20 -8.72
C HIS A 271 14.67 -21.78 -7.31
N LYS A 272 13.48 -21.83 -6.71
CA LYS A 272 13.28 -22.33 -5.36
C LYS A 272 12.52 -23.65 -5.34
N LYS A 273 12.96 -24.58 -4.47
CA LYS A 273 12.23 -25.86 -4.24
C LYS A 273 10.83 -25.60 -3.67
N ARG A 274 10.72 -24.73 -2.68
CA ARG A 274 9.46 -24.17 -2.19
C ARG A 274 9.31 -22.79 -2.79
N GLN A 275 8.48 -22.70 -3.77
CA GLN A 275 8.33 -21.50 -4.58
C GLN A 275 7.40 -20.51 -3.92
N GLY A 276 7.79 -19.25 -3.92
CA GLY A 276 6.91 -18.12 -3.66
C GLY A 276 5.94 -17.94 -4.82
N SER A 277 5.05 -18.91 -5.01
CA SER A 277 4.08 -18.86 -6.10
C SER A 277 2.82 -18.13 -5.68
N ILE A 278 2.32 -17.32 -6.59
CA ILE A 278 1.08 -16.56 -6.43
C ILE A 278 0.20 -16.84 -7.64
N THR A 279 -1.02 -17.29 -7.39
CA THR A 279 -2.08 -17.24 -8.41
C THR A 279 -2.94 -16.02 -8.12
N MET A 280 -2.82 -15.02 -8.96
CA MET A 280 -3.59 -13.78 -8.89
C MET A 280 -4.85 -13.92 -9.75
N VAL A 281 -5.98 -13.63 -9.16
CA VAL A 281 -7.29 -13.63 -9.80
C VAL A 281 -7.82 -12.20 -9.79
N LYS A 282 -7.99 -11.61 -10.98
CA LYS A 282 -8.66 -10.32 -11.18
C LYS A 282 -10.09 -10.57 -11.62
N LYS A 283 -11.05 -10.15 -10.83
CA LYS A 283 -12.46 -10.22 -11.20
C LYS A 283 -12.77 -9.17 -12.28
N GLU A 284 -13.47 -9.60 -13.34
CA GLU A 284 -13.99 -8.65 -14.34
C GLU A 284 -15.20 -7.91 -13.77
N ASN A 285 -15.16 -6.58 -13.89
CA ASN A 285 -16.28 -5.66 -13.69
C ASN A 285 -16.99 -5.69 -12.33
N PHE A 286 -16.32 -5.21 -11.30
CA PHE A 286 -17.06 -4.48 -10.28
C PHE A 286 -17.25 -3.04 -10.78
N LYS A 287 -18.48 -2.67 -11.12
CA LYS A 287 -18.83 -1.25 -11.31
C LYS A 287 -18.62 -0.57 -9.97
N THR A 288 -17.55 0.23 -9.89
CA THR A 288 -17.29 1.15 -8.77
C THR A 288 -18.37 2.20 -8.66
#